data_7cc1c4bbb8d2ce8a018c1f6ca9222ee0
#
_entry.id   7cc1c4bbb8d2ce8a018c1f6ca9222ee0
#
_cell.length_a   1.000
_cell.length_b   1.000
_cell.length_c   1.000
_cell.angle_alpha   90.00
_cell.angle_beta   90.00
_cell.angle_gamma   90.00
#
_symmetry.space_group_name_H-M   'P 1'
#
loop_
_entity.id
_entity.type
_entity.pdbx_description
1 polymer ?
#
loop_
_entity_poly.entity_id
_entity_poly.type
_entity_poly.pdbx_seq_one_letter_code
_entity_poly.pdbx_strand_id
1 'polypeptide(L)'
;MSSDTGSSPNSSPNSPQNPAGSRSFSFRLLLRLTLAALVTGVFSGLGAIALHYVLDFMQELAFGHSEGHHPMVTDGADPARRALVLAALGPFVALVWYYLQSGGRRVVGVKSQIAGATEEDRTPSLWRQVSHSLIQIVAVGAGSPVGKEVAPRELGALAAGRTSNLLERLGFVGADGAPLWGVRERTLLVAAGAASGLAAVYQVPIGGVVYLVEAMAVGLSLRSLYVGAVTVWTATVTANLVIVNEPTYPVPQLPLDATTLTVAALTGVVLTPLALGFRALSQRAEKLKAKDRSLLWRIPVAFALVAVVSLWLPEILGNGRLLTQHTFNVSLDAAAGGLTAAAAVYVLALAVAKAAVVVLSLRFGSYGGTLTPGLALGAAAAFCVAALVLWAFPGLSGVPGGASMVLYAAALTGTAAFLG
;
A
#
# COMPACT_ATOMS: atom_id res chain seq x y z
N MET A 1 85.24 10.74 10.27
CA MET A 1 85.57 9.36 9.87
C MET A 1 84.25 8.69 9.38
N SER A 2 84.36 8.25 8.14
CA SER A 2 83.61 7.23 7.39
C SER A 2 82.09 7.25 7.53
N SER A 3 81.31 7.70 6.51
CA SER A 3 80.98 6.93 5.30
C SER A 3 80.15 5.70 5.58
N ASP A 4 78.86 5.65 5.27
CA ASP A 4 78.57 4.76 4.18
C ASP A 4 77.12 5.00 3.65
N THR A 5 77.01 4.92 2.36
CA THR A 5 75.93 5.04 1.48
C THR A 5 75.09 3.75 1.43
N GLY A 6 73.81 3.82 1.53
CA GLY A 6 72.88 2.70 1.33
C GLY A 6 71.68 3.09 0.52
N SER A 7 71.70 2.71 -0.73
CA SER A 7 70.73 2.91 -1.78
C SER A 7 69.37 2.34 -1.45
N SER A 8 68.29 3.13 -1.59
CA SER A 8 66.90 2.69 -1.58
C SER A 8 66.51 2.05 -2.91
N PRO A 9 65.79 0.95 -2.95
CA PRO A 9 65.11 0.49 -4.16
C PRO A 9 63.78 1.18 -4.36
N ASN A 10 63.64 1.70 -5.52
CA ASN A 10 62.47 2.24 -6.18
C ASN A 10 61.25 1.31 -6.02
N SER A 11 60.27 1.70 -5.24
CA SER A 11 58.92 1.11 -5.28
C SER A 11 58.03 1.93 -6.20
N SER A 12 57.71 1.34 -7.34
CA SER A 12 56.75 1.83 -8.31
C SER A 12 55.42 2.17 -7.68
N PRO A 13 54.74 3.25 -8.07
CA PRO A 13 53.40 3.54 -7.53
C PRO A 13 52.39 2.51 -8.06
N ASN A 14 51.71 1.86 -7.17
CA ASN A 14 50.56 1.01 -7.41
C ASN A 14 49.57 1.79 -8.29
N SER A 15 49.33 1.28 -9.48
CA SER A 15 48.23 1.69 -10.34
C SER A 15 46.91 1.52 -9.57
N PRO A 16 46.00 2.47 -9.58
CA PRO A 16 44.70 2.29 -8.97
C PRO A 16 43.98 1.15 -9.69
N GLN A 17 43.75 0.07 -8.99
CA GLN A 17 42.86 -1.01 -9.43
C GLN A 17 41.50 -0.40 -9.64
N ASN A 18 41.09 -0.37 -10.87
CA ASN A 18 39.80 0.11 -11.35
C ASN A 18 38.70 -0.87 -10.89
N PRO A 19 37.84 -0.58 -9.89
CA PRO A 19 36.82 -1.51 -9.41
C PRO A 19 35.51 -1.42 -10.22
N ALA A 20 35.56 -0.88 -11.43
CA ALA A 20 34.43 -0.78 -12.33
C ALA A 20 34.56 -1.76 -13.49
N GLY A 21 34.66 -3.05 -13.19
CA GLY A 21 34.26 -4.07 -14.15
C GLY A 21 32.76 -3.94 -14.42
N SER A 22 32.40 -3.23 -15.47
CA SER A 22 31.06 -3.34 -16.07
C SER A 22 30.87 -4.80 -16.46
N ARG A 23 30.26 -5.60 -15.54
CA ARG A 23 29.84 -6.95 -15.91
C ARG A 23 28.85 -6.78 -17.07
N SER A 24 29.30 -7.07 -18.27
CA SER A 24 28.47 -7.14 -19.45
C SER A 24 27.23 -7.98 -19.08
N PHE A 25 26.06 -7.44 -19.38
CA PHE A 25 24.78 -8.07 -19.06
C PHE A 25 24.73 -9.40 -19.84
N SER A 26 25.12 -10.48 -19.19
CA SER A 26 25.16 -11.81 -19.83
C SER A 26 23.73 -12.20 -20.19
N PHE A 27 23.52 -12.60 -21.44
CA PHE A 27 22.23 -13.10 -21.94
C PHE A 27 21.66 -14.21 -21.01
N ARG A 28 22.53 -15.04 -20.46
CA ARG A 28 22.16 -16.09 -19.51
C ARG A 28 21.59 -15.49 -18.20
N LEU A 29 22.16 -14.42 -17.69
CA LEU A 29 21.63 -13.74 -16.50
C LEU A 29 20.26 -13.10 -16.79
N LEU A 30 20.10 -12.48 -17.96
CA LEU A 30 18.82 -11.91 -18.38
C LEU A 30 17.74 -12.99 -18.43
N LEU A 31 18.00 -14.13 -19.10
CA LEU A 31 17.04 -15.24 -19.21
C LEU A 31 16.61 -15.78 -17.83
N ARG A 32 17.57 -15.92 -16.91
CA ARG A 32 17.32 -16.39 -15.54
C ARG A 32 16.48 -15.39 -14.74
N LEU A 33 16.80 -14.09 -14.84
CA LEU A 33 16.01 -13.03 -14.20
C LEU A 33 14.59 -12.99 -14.76
N THR A 34 14.43 -13.18 -16.08
CA THR A 34 13.10 -13.26 -16.71
C THR A 34 12.30 -14.42 -16.16
N LEU A 35 12.88 -15.62 -16.09
CA LEU A 35 12.19 -16.80 -15.55
C LEU A 35 11.78 -16.55 -14.07
N ALA A 36 12.68 -16.03 -13.26
CA ALA A 36 12.38 -15.73 -11.87
C ALA A 36 11.31 -14.65 -11.73
N ALA A 37 11.33 -13.62 -12.58
CA ALA A 37 10.33 -12.56 -12.62
C ALA A 37 8.95 -13.11 -13.00
N LEU A 38 8.87 -13.97 -14.04
CA LEU A 38 7.63 -14.62 -14.45
C LEU A 38 7.05 -15.51 -13.35
N VAL A 39 7.86 -16.39 -12.75
CA VAL A 39 7.41 -17.28 -11.68
C VAL A 39 6.97 -16.48 -10.46
N THR A 40 7.74 -15.44 -10.07
CA THR A 40 7.36 -14.53 -8.98
C THR A 40 6.04 -13.83 -9.29
N GLY A 41 5.87 -13.32 -10.52
CA GLY A 41 4.65 -12.66 -10.97
C GLY A 41 3.43 -13.57 -10.84
N VAL A 42 3.53 -14.80 -11.33
CA VAL A 42 2.43 -15.78 -11.21
C VAL A 42 2.05 -16.03 -9.75
N PHE A 43 3.02 -16.31 -8.89
CA PHE A 43 2.71 -16.53 -7.46
C PHE A 43 2.18 -15.28 -6.75
N SER A 44 2.65 -14.08 -7.12
CA SER A 44 2.10 -12.82 -6.59
C SER A 44 0.66 -12.60 -7.05
N GLY A 45 0.35 -12.91 -8.31
CA GLY A 45 -1.02 -12.83 -8.86
C GLY A 45 -1.97 -13.84 -8.19
N LEU A 46 -1.53 -15.08 -7.99
CA LEU A 46 -2.30 -16.09 -7.24
C LEU A 46 -2.52 -15.66 -5.78
N GLY A 47 -1.51 -15.06 -5.16
CA GLY A 47 -1.64 -14.47 -3.83
C GLY A 47 -2.68 -13.34 -3.79
N ALA A 48 -2.71 -12.48 -4.82
CA ALA A 48 -3.71 -11.42 -4.95
C ALA A 48 -5.13 -11.98 -5.09
N ILE A 49 -5.32 -13.03 -5.89
CA ILE A 49 -6.60 -13.75 -6.04
C ILE A 49 -7.07 -14.32 -4.70
N ALA A 50 -6.18 -14.99 -3.96
CA ALA A 50 -6.53 -15.56 -2.66
C ALA A 50 -6.96 -14.47 -1.65
N LEU A 51 -6.23 -13.33 -1.61
CA LEU A 51 -6.58 -12.20 -0.76
C LEU A 51 -7.90 -11.54 -1.17
N HIS A 52 -8.21 -11.50 -2.47
CA HIS A 52 -9.47 -10.98 -3.01
C HIS A 52 -10.66 -11.80 -2.50
N TYR A 53 -10.64 -13.12 -2.65
CA TYR A 53 -11.71 -13.98 -2.15
C TYR A 53 -11.90 -13.89 -0.62
N VAL A 54 -10.81 -13.79 0.14
CA VAL A 54 -10.90 -13.60 1.60
C VAL A 54 -11.53 -12.26 1.95
N LEU A 55 -11.17 -11.19 1.20
CA LEU A 55 -11.76 -9.87 1.37
C LEU A 55 -13.26 -9.90 1.12
N ASP A 56 -13.68 -10.44 -0.04
CA ASP A 56 -15.08 -10.51 -0.44
C ASP A 56 -15.91 -11.33 0.54
N PHE A 57 -15.42 -12.51 0.94
CA PHE A 57 -16.09 -13.32 1.96
C PHE A 57 -16.30 -12.56 3.28
N MET A 58 -15.30 -11.84 3.75
CA MET A 58 -15.42 -11.07 4.98
C MET A 58 -16.33 -9.86 4.84
N GLN A 59 -16.35 -9.22 3.68
CA GLN A 59 -17.27 -8.12 3.40
C GLN A 59 -18.72 -8.62 3.31
N GLU A 60 -18.97 -9.73 2.64
CA GLU A 60 -20.29 -10.38 2.62
C GLU A 60 -20.76 -10.75 4.02
N LEU A 61 -19.87 -11.29 4.85
CA LEU A 61 -20.19 -11.60 6.24
C LEU A 61 -20.53 -10.34 7.06
N ALA A 62 -19.79 -9.26 6.89
CA ALA A 62 -19.95 -8.03 7.69
C ALA A 62 -21.06 -7.12 7.16
N PHE A 63 -21.19 -6.96 5.84
CA PHE A 63 -22.04 -5.96 5.21
C PHE A 63 -23.20 -6.56 4.42
N GLY A 64 -23.11 -7.84 4.00
CA GLY A 64 -24.11 -8.50 3.15
C GLY A 64 -23.76 -8.47 1.66
N HIS A 65 -22.75 -7.71 1.26
CA HIS A 65 -22.21 -7.61 -0.09
C HIS A 65 -20.75 -7.21 -0.09
N SER A 66 -20.05 -7.48 -1.19
CA SER A 66 -18.62 -7.14 -1.35
C SER A 66 -18.40 -5.94 -2.28
N GLU A 67 -17.19 -5.37 -2.21
CA GLU A 67 -16.78 -4.26 -3.09
C GLU A 67 -16.85 -4.60 -4.59
N GLY A 68 -16.74 -5.88 -4.96
CA GLY A 68 -16.86 -6.34 -6.34
C GLY A 68 -18.30 -6.27 -6.88
N HIS A 69 -19.30 -6.25 -6.00
CA HIS A 69 -20.73 -6.21 -6.39
C HIS A 69 -21.39 -4.87 -6.07
N HIS A 70 -20.81 -4.10 -5.14
CA HIS A 70 -21.41 -2.84 -4.70
C HIS A 70 -20.34 -1.78 -4.39
N PRO A 71 -20.34 -0.60 -5.05
CA PRO A 71 -19.36 0.47 -4.79
C PRO A 71 -19.37 0.95 -3.33
N MET A 72 -20.56 0.97 -2.71
CA MET A 72 -20.77 1.36 -1.32
C MET A 72 -21.29 0.15 -0.53
N VAL A 73 -20.39 -0.67 -0.01
CA VAL A 73 -20.73 -1.89 0.76
C VAL A 73 -21.53 -1.62 2.05
N THR A 74 -21.60 -0.37 2.50
CA THR A 74 -22.42 0.04 3.66
C THR A 74 -23.87 0.36 3.31
N ASP A 75 -24.18 0.54 2.01
CA ASP A 75 -25.53 0.86 1.58
C ASP A 75 -26.45 -0.35 1.80
N GLY A 76 -27.50 -0.16 2.59
CA GLY A 76 -28.41 -1.23 2.97
C GLY A 76 -27.85 -2.23 4.00
N ALA A 77 -26.59 -2.13 4.40
CA ALA A 77 -26.00 -2.99 5.42
C ALA A 77 -26.59 -2.68 6.81
N ASP A 78 -27.05 -3.73 7.51
CA ASP A 78 -27.56 -3.58 8.89
C ASP A 78 -26.47 -3.02 9.81
N PRO A 79 -26.71 -1.86 10.47
CA PRO A 79 -25.76 -1.25 11.38
C PRO A 79 -25.32 -2.16 12.54
N ALA A 80 -26.23 -2.95 13.08
CA ALA A 80 -25.93 -3.87 14.18
C ALA A 80 -25.02 -5.01 13.70
N ARG A 81 -25.32 -5.59 12.53
CA ARG A 81 -24.52 -6.67 11.93
C ARG A 81 -23.07 -6.23 11.70
N ARG A 82 -22.84 -5.10 11.01
CA ARG A 82 -21.48 -4.62 10.72
C ARG A 82 -20.69 -4.29 11.99
N ALA A 83 -21.35 -3.68 13.00
CA ALA A 83 -20.71 -3.36 14.26
C ALA A 83 -20.37 -4.62 15.07
N LEU A 84 -21.31 -5.58 15.15
CA LEU A 84 -21.11 -6.83 15.88
C LEU A 84 -20.02 -7.71 15.26
N VAL A 85 -20.01 -7.85 13.92
CA VAL A 85 -18.98 -8.63 13.23
C VAL A 85 -17.59 -8.05 13.49
N LEU A 86 -17.41 -6.73 13.36
CA LEU A 86 -16.14 -6.08 13.63
C LEU A 86 -15.71 -6.23 15.09
N ALA A 87 -16.61 -5.97 16.04
CA ALA A 87 -16.31 -6.08 17.46
C ALA A 87 -15.97 -7.53 17.88
N ALA A 88 -16.74 -8.51 17.41
CA ALA A 88 -16.54 -9.92 17.72
C ALA A 88 -15.23 -10.47 17.12
N LEU A 89 -14.80 -9.94 15.97
CA LEU A 89 -13.55 -10.34 15.32
C LEU A 89 -12.31 -9.84 16.09
N GLY A 90 -12.43 -8.76 16.85
CA GLY A 90 -11.31 -8.14 17.56
C GLY A 90 -10.51 -9.11 18.43
N PRO A 91 -11.12 -9.91 19.33
CA PRO A 91 -10.42 -10.90 20.14
C PRO A 91 -9.70 -11.97 19.31
N PHE A 92 -10.33 -12.46 18.23
CA PHE A 92 -9.74 -13.45 17.34
C PHE A 92 -8.49 -12.90 16.64
N VAL A 93 -8.59 -11.71 16.04
CA VAL A 93 -7.48 -11.03 15.38
C VAL A 93 -6.33 -10.76 16.36
N ALA A 94 -6.65 -10.33 17.58
CA ALA A 94 -5.68 -10.09 18.64
C ALA A 94 -4.91 -11.36 19.01
N LEU A 95 -5.62 -12.48 19.18
CA LEU A 95 -5.02 -13.77 19.51
C LEU A 95 -4.09 -14.26 18.40
N VAL A 96 -4.55 -14.21 17.15
CA VAL A 96 -3.74 -14.63 15.98
C VAL A 96 -2.49 -13.77 15.86
N TRP A 97 -2.59 -12.44 15.91
CA TRP A 97 -1.43 -11.57 15.81
C TRP A 97 -0.48 -11.73 17.00
N TYR A 98 -0.99 -11.91 18.21
CA TYR A 98 -0.14 -12.20 19.37
C TYR A 98 0.65 -13.50 19.16
N TYR A 99 -0.01 -14.57 18.69
CA TYR A 99 0.66 -15.85 18.42
C TYR A 99 1.70 -15.74 17.30
N LEU A 100 1.38 -15.05 16.20
CA LEU A 100 2.30 -14.88 15.08
C LEU A 100 3.55 -14.07 15.44
N GLN A 101 3.44 -13.17 16.42
CA GLN A 101 4.55 -12.35 16.90
C GLN A 101 5.32 -12.99 18.08
N SER A 102 4.74 -14.00 18.73
CA SER A 102 5.36 -14.72 19.83
C SER A 102 6.34 -15.77 19.29
N GLY A 103 7.47 -15.98 20.01
CA GLY A 103 8.47 -17.00 19.67
C GLY A 103 9.58 -16.48 18.75
N GLY A 104 10.59 -17.33 18.49
CA GLY A 104 11.86 -16.94 17.86
C GLY A 104 11.78 -16.51 16.39
N ARG A 105 10.78 -16.96 15.63
CA ARG A 105 10.59 -16.60 14.21
C ARG A 105 9.44 -15.60 14.08
N ARG A 106 9.75 -14.32 14.01
CA ARG A 106 8.77 -13.23 13.88
C ARG A 106 8.31 -13.07 12.43
N VAL A 107 7.16 -12.44 12.26
CA VAL A 107 6.72 -11.90 10.96
C VAL A 107 7.70 -10.83 10.49
N VAL A 108 8.04 -10.85 9.21
CA VAL A 108 9.04 -9.95 8.62
C VAL A 108 8.35 -8.99 7.67
N GLY A 109 8.37 -7.71 7.99
CA GLY A 109 7.82 -6.67 7.12
C GLY A 109 8.60 -6.54 5.80
N VAL A 110 7.95 -5.98 4.77
CA VAL A 110 8.50 -5.88 3.39
C VAL A 110 9.90 -5.28 3.35
N LYS A 111 10.14 -4.15 4.03
CA LYS A 111 11.47 -3.52 4.07
C LYS A 111 12.54 -4.46 4.62
N SER A 112 12.21 -5.22 5.66
CA SER A 112 13.12 -6.19 6.26
C SER A 112 13.30 -7.43 5.38
N GLN A 113 12.29 -7.84 4.62
CA GLN A 113 12.41 -8.91 3.62
C GLN A 113 13.37 -8.50 2.49
N ILE A 114 13.29 -7.24 2.03
CA ILE A 114 14.19 -6.69 1.01
C ILE A 114 15.63 -6.61 1.55
N ALA A 115 15.82 -6.05 2.74
CA ALA A 115 17.13 -5.93 3.38
C ALA A 115 17.74 -7.29 3.75
N GLY A 116 16.90 -8.23 4.18
CA GLY A 116 17.29 -9.59 4.55
C GLY A 116 17.36 -10.58 3.40
N ALA A 117 17.15 -10.13 2.15
CA ALA A 117 17.19 -11.00 0.97
C ALA A 117 18.54 -11.73 0.79
N THR A 118 19.57 -11.30 1.49
CA THR A 118 20.95 -11.79 1.42
C THR A 118 21.34 -12.73 2.58
N GLU A 119 20.51 -12.80 3.62
CA GLU A 119 20.80 -13.63 4.80
C GLU A 119 19.83 -14.82 4.81
N GLU A 120 20.37 -16.03 4.70
CA GLU A 120 19.62 -17.30 4.64
C GLU A 120 18.75 -17.52 5.89
N ASP A 121 19.23 -17.06 7.06
CA ASP A 121 18.51 -17.15 8.34
C ASP A 121 17.34 -16.18 8.50
N ARG A 122 17.18 -15.21 7.59
CA ARG A 122 16.12 -14.18 7.67
C ARG A 122 14.97 -14.40 6.70
N THR A 123 14.91 -15.54 5.99
CA THR A 123 13.74 -15.84 5.17
C THR A 123 12.50 -16.03 6.05
N PRO A 124 11.40 -15.30 5.78
CA PRO A 124 10.19 -15.43 6.59
C PRO A 124 9.67 -16.87 6.57
N SER A 125 9.14 -17.33 7.69
CA SER A 125 8.39 -18.59 7.71
C SER A 125 7.17 -18.46 6.78
N LEU A 126 7.04 -19.36 5.79
CA LEU A 126 5.94 -19.36 4.84
C LEU A 126 4.58 -19.26 5.55
N TRP A 127 4.34 -20.17 6.48
CA TRP A 127 3.06 -20.25 7.18
C TRP A 127 2.76 -18.97 7.99
N ARG A 128 3.73 -18.49 8.75
CA ARG A 128 3.52 -17.27 9.55
C ARG A 128 3.25 -16.04 8.70
N GLN A 129 3.97 -15.89 7.58
CA GLN A 129 3.81 -14.73 6.71
C GLN A 129 2.48 -14.79 5.95
N VAL A 130 2.10 -15.95 5.43
CA VAL A 130 0.80 -16.15 4.79
C VAL A 130 -0.35 -15.90 5.77
N SER A 131 -0.30 -16.50 6.95
CA SER A 131 -1.32 -16.28 8.00
C SER A 131 -1.41 -14.82 8.42
N HIS A 132 -0.27 -14.10 8.51
CA HIS A 132 -0.24 -12.68 8.83
C HIS A 132 -0.91 -11.85 7.75
N SER A 133 -0.64 -12.12 6.47
CA SER A 133 -1.28 -11.42 5.36
C SER A 133 -2.78 -11.73 5.27
N LEU A 134 -3.20 -12.97 5.51
CA LEU A 134 -4.61 -13.36 5.52
C LEU A 134 -5.39 -12.66 6.65
N ILE A 135 -4.87 -12.66 7.87
CA ILE A 135 -5.56 -12.03 9.00
C ILE A 135 -5.65 -10.50 8.86
N GLN A 136 -4.72 -9.86 8.15
CA GLN A 136 -4.85 -8.45 7.78
C GLN A 136 -6.08 -8.22 6.90
N ILE A 137 -6.26 -9.05 5.85
CA ILE A 137 -7.38 -8.93 4.93
C ILE A 137 -8.70 -9.28 5.62
N VAL A 138 -8.73 -10.29 6.48
CA VAL A 138 -9.89 -10.62 7.33
C VAL A 138 -10.29 -9.40 8.17
N ALA A 139 -9.35 -8.75 8.82
CA ALA A 139 -9.63 -7.56 9.64
C ALA A 139 -10.16 -6.38 8.79
N VAL A 140 -9.54 -6.10 7.62
CA VAL A 140 -9.96 -5.00 6.74
C VAL A 140 -11.31 -5.29 6.10
N GLY A 141 -11.57 -6.52 5.67
CA GLY A 141 -12.84 -6.94 5.09
C GLY A 141 -14.00 -6.83 6.10
N ALA A 142 -13.74 -7.06 7.38
CA ALA A 142 -14.72 -6.87 8.45
C ALA A 142 -14.93 -5.38 8.83
N GLY A 143 -14.15 -4.45 8.29
CA GLY A 143 -14.31 -3.01 8.53
C GLY A 143 -13.18 -2.35 9.32
N SER A 144 -12.08 -3.03 9.65
CA SER A 144 -10.92 -2.36 10.26
C SER A 144 -10.46 -1.19 9.40
N PRO A 145 -10.21 0.02 9.98
CA PRO A 145 -10.06 1.27 9.23
C PRO A 145 -8.70 1.44 8.55
N VAL A 146 -7.85 0.43 8.56
CA VAL A 146 -6.50 0.44 7.96
C VAL A 146 -6.52 -0.06 6.52
N GLY A 147 -5.47 0.27 5.76
CA GLY A 147 -5.36 -0.12 4.35
C GLY A 147 -5.00 -1.59 4.15
N LYS A 148 -5.48 -2.16 3.05
CA LYS A 148 -5.26 -3.56 2.64
C LYS A 148 -3.95 -3.79 1.89
N GLU A 149 -3.18 -2.75 1.60
CA GLU A 149 -2.01 -2.77 0.71
C GLU A 149 -0.77 -3.48 1.28
N VAL A 150 -0.71 -3.71 2.60
CA VAL A 150 0.46 -4.36 3.22
C VAL A 150 0.48 -5.86 2.93
N ALA A 151 -0.65 -6.54 3.05
CA ALA A 151 -0.76 -7.97 2.85
C ALA A 151 -0.28 -8.45 1.46
N PRO A 152 -0.73 -7.88 0.33
CA PRO A 152 -0.27 -8.31 -0.99
C PRO A 152 1.21 -8.02 -1.22
N ARG A 153 1.76 -6.92 -0.67
CA ARG A 153 3.21 -6.63 -0.74
C ARG A 153 4.03 -7.67 0.01
N GLU A 154 3.58 -8.09 1.18
CA GLU A 154 4.24 -9.13 1.99
C GLU A 154 4.24 -10.48 1.27
N LEU A 155 3.10 -10.88 0.68
CA LEU A 155 3.01 -12.13 -0.08
C LEU A 155 3.85 -12.10 -1.36
N GLY A 156 3.86 -10.97 -2.08
CA GLY A 156 4.69 -10.81 -3.28
C GLY A 156 6.19 -10.88 -2.97
N ALA A 157 6.65 -10.22 -1.90
CA ALA A 157 8.03 -10.32 -1.43
C ALA A 157 8.39 -11.75 -1.01
N LEU A 158 7.49 -12.43 -0.29
CA LEU A 158 7.65 -13.83 0.09
C LEU A 158 7.74 -14.74 -1.14
N ALA A 159 6.87 -14.56 -2.14
CA ALA A 159 6.88 -15.29 -3.39
C ALA A 159 8.24 -15.17 -4.10
N ALA A 160 8.78 -13.95 -4.20
CA ALA A 160 10.08 -13.69 -4.80
C ALA A 160 11.23 -14.40 -4.06
N GLY A 161 11.27 -14.31 -2.74
CA GLY A 161 12.26 -15.01 -1.93
C GLY A 161 12.19 -16.54 -2.08
N ARG A 162 10.96 -17.08 -2.15
CA ARG A 162 10.74 -18.53 -2.36
C ARG A 162 11.10 -18.96 -3.78
N THR A 163 10.78 -18.15 -4.79
CA THR A 163 11.18 -18.39 -6.18
C THR A 163 12.71 -18.45 -6.31
N SER A 164 13.43 -17.51 -5.71
CA SER A 164 14.89 -17.51 -5.70
C SER A 164 15.44 -18.82 -5.11
N ASN A 165 14.96 -19.20 -3.93
CA ASN A 165 15.42 -20.43 -3.27
C ASN A 165 15.04 -21.71 -4.05
N LEU A 166 13.87 -21.71 -4.70
CA LEU A 166 13.43 -22.85 -5.53
C LEU A 166 14.32 -23.04 -6.76
N LEU A 167 14.62 -21.95 -7.48
CA LEU A 167 15.47 -22.00 -8.67
C LEU A 167 16.90 -22.45 -8.32
N GLU A 168 17.45 -21.97 -7.20
CA GLU A 168 18.76 -22.43 -6.71
C GLU A 168 18.76 -23.94 -6.40
N ARG A 169 17.71 -24.45 -5.74
CA ARG A 169 17.55 -25.90 -5.47
C ARG A 169 17.39 -26.77 -6.71
N LEU A 170 16.78 -26.21 -7.77
CA LEU A 170 16.63 -26.90 -9.06
C LEU A 170 17.92 -26.90 -9.91
N GLY A 171 19.04 -26.47 -9.33
CA GLY A 171 20.34 -26.51 -9.98
C GLY A 171 20.61 -25.34 -10.94
N PHE A 172 19.79 -24.30 -10.91
CA PHE A 172 20.12 -23.05 -11.58
C PHE A 172 21.18 -22.30 -10.77
N VAL A 173 22.40 -22.90 -10.68
CA VAL A 173 23.57 -22.30 -10.01
C VAL A 173 24.54 -21.68 -11.01
N GLY A 174 25.43 -20.81 -10.54
CA GLY A 174 26.51 -20.27 -11.35
C GLY A 174 27.51 -21.34 -11.80
N ALA A 175 28.38 -21.00 -12.75
CA ALA A 175 29.35 -21.95 -13.33
C ALA A 175 30.29 -22.57 -12.28
N ASP A 176 30.53 -21.86 -11.18
CA ASP A 176 31.43 -22.24 -10.10
C ASP A 176 30.70 -22.80 -8.86
N GLY A 177 29.43 -23.21 -9.00
CA GLY A 177 28.59 -23.61 -7.87
C GLY A 177 28.17 -22.45 -6.96
N ALA A 178 28.51 -21.22 -7.32
CA ALA A 178 28.13 -20.02 -6.58
C ALA A 178 26.60 -19.77 -6.67
N PRO A 179 26.02 -19.04 -5.70
CA PRO A 179 24.61 -18.67 -5.77
C PRO A 179 24.25 -18.06 -7.12
N LEU A 180 23.08 -18.45 -7.65
CA LEU A 180 22.58 -18.00 -8.94
C LEU A 180 22.53 -16.47 -9.05
N TRP A 181 22.21 -15.83 -7.94
CA TRP A 181 21.97 -14.41 -7.82
C TRP A 181 23.02 -13.75 -6.93
N GLY A 182 23.54 -12.61 -7.39
CA GLY A 182 24.19 -11.69 -6.47
C GLY A 182 23.15 -11.07 -5.51
N VAL A 183 23.65 -10.53 -4.41
CA VAL A 183 22.86 -9.79 -3.42
C VAL A 183 21.90 -8.79 -4.08
N ARG A 184 22.37 -8.07 -5.07
CA ARG A 184 21.63 -7.01 -5.77
C ARG A 184 20.45 -7.56 -6.57
N GLU A 185 20.63 -8.66 -7.27
CA GLU A 185 19.57 -9.29 -8.09
C GLU A 185 18.48 -9.88 -7.21
N ARG A 186 18.85 -10.51 -6.10
CA ARG A 186 17.88 -11.07 -5.14
C ARG A 186 17.08 -9.97 -4.45
N THR A 187 17.74 -8.90 -4.02
CA THR A 187 17.08 -7.71 -3.45
C THR A 187 16.10 -7.09 -4.45
N LEU A 188 16.50 -6.94 -5.71
CA LEU A 188 15.65 -6.44 -6.79
C LEU A 188 14.43 -7.33 -6.99
N LEU A 189 14.60 -8.66 -7.03
CA LEU A 189 13.49 -9.59 -7.25
C LEU A 189 12.48 -9.55 -6.09
N VAL A 190 12.96 -9.48 -4.83
CA VAL A 190 12.08 -9.36 -3.65
C VAL A 190 11.33 -8.04 -3.66
N ALA A 191 11.96 -6.94 -4.03
CA ALA A 191 11.32 -5.64 -4.17
C ALA A 191 10.27 -5.64 -5.32
N ALA A 192 10.62 -6.25 -6.47
CA ALA A 192 9.71 -6.41 -7.60
C ALA A 192 8.50 -7.29 -7.24
N GLY A 193 8.71 -8.35 -6.45
CA GLY A 193 7.64 -9.18 -5.90
C GLY A 193 6.69 -8.37 -5.00
N ALA A 194 7.22 -7.55 -4.10
CA ALA A 194 6.38 -6.66 -3.28
C ALA A 194 5.54 -5.69 -4.13
N ALA A 195 6.16 -5.07 -5.13
CA ALA A 195 5.48 -4.16 -6.05
C ALA A 195 4.42 -4.88 -6.89
N SER A 196 4.72 -6.10 -7.34
CA SER A 196 3.79 -6.90 -8.15
C SER A 196 2.56 -7.36 -7.36
N GLY A 197 2.71 -7.73 -6.09
CA GLY A 197 1.57 -8.06 -5.24
C GLY A 197 0.63 -6.87 -5.07
N LEU A 198 1.18 -5.66 -4.85
CA LEU A 198 0.39 -4.42 -4.78
C LEU A 198 -0.34 -4.15 -6.10
N ALA A 199 0.40 -4.20 -7.22
CA ALA A 199 -0.15 -3.93 -8.55
C ALA A 199 -1.26 -4.91 -8.94
N ALA A 200 -1.12 -6.18 -8.57
CA ALA A 200 -2.10 -7.22 -8.87
C ALA A 200 -3.44 -6.99 -8.15
N VAL A 201 -3.41 -6.58 -6.87
CA VAL A 201 -4.65 -6.31 -6.09
C VAL A 201 -5.36 -5.05 -6.56
N TYR A 202 -4.60 -4.01 -6.97
CA TYR A 202 -5.18 -2.73 -7.41
C TYR A 202 -5.33 -2.61 -8.92
N GLN A 203 -4.88 -3.58 -9.70
CA GLN A 203 -4.92 -3.60 -11.16
C GLN A 203 -4.20 -2.39 -11.81
N VAL A 204 -3.06 -2.00 -11.21
CA VAL A 204 -2.28 -0.80 -11.60
C VAL A 204 -0.84 -1.15 -12.00
N PRO A 205 -0.61 -1.82 -13.15
CA PRO A 205 0.71 -2.32 -13.51
C PRO A 205 1.75 -1.20 -13.66
N ILE A 206 1.40 -0.07 -14.27
CA ILE A 206 2.31 1.07 -14.40
C ILE A 206 2.66 1.63 -13.02
N GLY A 207 1.64 1.82 -12.17
CA GLY A 207 1.82 2.27 -10.78
C GLY A 207 2.72 1.34 -9.97
N GLY A 208 2.63 0.03 -10.20
CA GLY A 208 3.50 -0.96 -9.56
C GLY A 208 4.97 -0.82 -9.95
N VAL A 209 5.28 -0.55 -11.22
CA VAL A 209 6.65 -0.33 -11.67
C VAL A 209 7.22 0.98 -11.10
N VAL A 210 6.43 2.06 -11.10
CA VAL A 210 6.81 3.33 -10.48
C VAL A 210 7.07 3.14 -8.98
N TYR A 211 6.17 2.45 -8.29
CA TYR A 211 6.31 2.13 -6.87
C TYR A 211 7.58 1.33 -6.55
N LEU A 212 7.98 0.39 -7.41
CA LEU A 212 9.24 -0.35 -7.26
C LEU A 212 10.44 0.59 -7.23
N VAL A 213 10.49 1.54 -8.16
CA VAL A 213 11.63 2.44 -8.31
C VAL A 213 11.67 3.49 -7.19
N GLU A 214 10.53 4.07 -6.87
CA GLU A 214 10.42 5.20 -5.95
C GLU A 214 10.39 4.75 -4.48
N ALA A 215 9.48 3.85 -4.14
CA ALA A 215 9.20 3.48 -2.74
C ALA A 215 10.07 2.33 -2.21
N MET A 216 10.53 1.44 -3.09
CA MET A 216 11.38 0.30 -2.69
C MET A 216 12.87 0.60 -2.73
N ALA A 217 13.26 1.83 -3.09
CA ALA A 217 14.65 2.32 -3.11
C ALA A 217 15.64 1.44 -3.91
N VAL A 218 15.17 0.78 -4.96
CA VAL A 218 16.00 -0.11 -5.81
C VAL A 218 16.83 0.69 -6.81
N GLY A 219 16.51 1.95 -6.99
CA GLY A 219 17.14 2.86 -7.97
C GLY A 219 16.63 2.65 -9.40
N LEU A 220 16.63 3.73 -10.16
CA LEU A 220 16.24 3.73 -11.56
C LEU A 220 17.36 3.12 -12.41
N SER A 221 17.12 1.99 -13.02
CA SER A 221 18.01 1.34 -13.98
C SER A 221 17.20 0.54 -15.00
N LEU A 222 17.75 0.33 -16.21
CA LEU A 222 17.07 -0.51 -17.21
C LEU A 222 16.78 -1.92 -16.67
N ARG A 223 17.65 -2.44 -15.81
CA ARG A 223 17.45 -3.74 -15.16
C ARG A 223 16.27 -3.72 -14.19
N SER A 224 16.18 -2.71 -13.32
CA SER A 224 15.06 -2.59 -12.38
C SER A 224 13.73 -2.37 -13.09
N LEU A 225 13.71 -1.55 -14.13
CA LEU A 225 12.53 -1.37 -14.97
C LEU A 225 12.11 -2.66 -15.67
N TYR A 226 13.05 -3.39 -16.26
CA TYR A 226 12.77 -4.64 -16.96
C TYR A 226 12.21 -5.70 -16.01
N VAL A 227 12.92 -6.01 -14.90
CA VAL A 227 12.49 -7.03 -13.92
C VAL A 227 11.17 -6.61 -13.29
N GLY A 228 11.03 -5.32 -12.93
CA GLY A 228 9.79 -4.77 -12.41
C GLY A 228 8.63 -4.92 -13.38
N ALA A 229 8.81 -4.51 -14.64
CA ALA A 229 7.77 -4.61 -15.66
C ALA A 229 7.33 -6.06 -15.88
N VAL A 230 8.27 -7.00 -16.06
CA VAL A 230 7.95 -8.42 -16.26
C VAL A 230 7.19 -8.98 -15.05
N THR A 231 7.69 -8.75 -13.81
CA THR A 231 7.08 -9.30 -12.60
C THR A 231 5.68 -8.71 -12.36
N VAL A 232 5.57 -7.38 -12.45
CA VAL A 232 4.32 -6.65 -12.19
C VAL A 232 3.27 -6.99 -13.25
N TRP A 233 3.64 -6.98 -14.53
CA TRP A 233 2.71 -7.30 -15.62
C TRP A 233 2.19 -8.74 -15.52
N THR A 234 3.08 -9.71 -15.28
CA THR A 234 2.71 -11.09 -15.07
C THR A 234 1.75 -11.25 -13.90
N ALA A 235 2.02 -10.60 -12.77
CA ALA A 235 1.14 -10.67 -11.59
C ALA A 235 -0.24 -10.08 -11.88
N THR A 236 -0.29 -8.92 -12.55
CA THR A 236 -1.56 -8.27 -12.92
C THR A 236 -2.37 -9.12 -13.90
N VAL A 237 -1.72 -9.67 -14.95
CA VAL A 237 -2.39 -10.57 -15.90
C VAL A 237 -2.90 -11.83 -15.20
N THR A 238 -2.11 -12.43 -14.31
CA THR A 238 -2.55 -13.59 -13.54
C THR A 238 -3.77 -13.26 -12.67
N ALA A 239 -3.75 -12.11 -11.99
CA ALA A 239 -4.86 -11.66 -11.14
C ALA A 239 -6.13 -11.36 -11.98
N ASN A 240 -5.98 -10.84 -13.20
CA ASN A 240 -7.07 -10.54 -14.12
C ASN A 240 -7.87 -11.78 -14.59
N LEU A 241 -7.36 -12.97 -14.34
CA LEU A 241 -8.13 -14.20 -14.61
C LEU A 241 -9.37 -14.32 -13.71
N VAL A 242 -9.37 -13.61 -12.58
CA VAL A 242 -10.45 -13.66 -11.57
C VAL A 242 -10.91 -12.26 -11.17
N ILE A 243 -9.98 -11.35 -10.93
CA ILE A 243 -10.30 -9.98 -10.47
C ILE A 243 -10.67 -9.16 -11.70
N VAL A 244 -11.93 -8.76 -11.78
CA VAL A 244 -12.41 -7.93 -12.89
C VAL A 244 -11.77 -6.54 -12.81
N ASN A 245 -11.25 -6.07 -13.94
CA ASN A 245 -10.62 -4.75 -14.04
C ASN A 245 -11.69 -3.66 -14.22
N GLU A 246 -12.42 -3.36 -13.16
CA GLU A 246 -13.37 -2.26 -13.12
C GLU A 246 -12.76 -1.04 -12.42
N PRO A 247 -13.19 0.18 -12.78
CA PRO A 247 -12.76 1.38 -12.07
C PRO A 247 -13.07 1.27 -10.57
N THR A 248 -12.08 1.49 -9.74
CA THR A 248 -12.23 1.46 -8.27
C THR A 248 -13.30 2.46 -7.81
N TYR A 249 -13.42 3.58 -8.51
CA TYR A 249 -14.41 4.62 -8.28
C TYR A 249 -15.19 4.88 -9.58
N PRO A 250 -16.50 4.58 -9.64
CA PRO A 250 -17.34 4.91 -10.78
C PRO A 250 -17.67 6.42 -10.77
N VAL A 251 -16.81 7.21 -11.36
CA VAL A 251 -16.89 8.67 -11.37
C VAL A 251 -16.69 9.23 -12.78
N PRO A 252 -17.31 10.38 -13.12
CA PRO A 252 -17.11 11.03 -14.40
C PRO A 252 -15.65 11.40 -14.66
N GLN A 253 -15.27 11.43 -15.92
CA GLN A 253 -13.95 11.92 -16.31
C GLN A 253 -13.90 13.45 -16.16
N LEU A 254 -12.79 13.95 -15.57
CA LEU A 254 -12.51 15.38 -15.51
C LEU A 254 -11.88 15.86 -16.83
N PRO A 255 -12.32 17.00 -17.39
CA PRO A 255 -11.61 17.63 -18.48
C PRO A 255 -10.24 18.12 -17.99
N LEU A 256 -9.20 17.92 -18.80
CA LEU A 256 -7.85 18.44 -18.55
C LEU A 256 -7.74 19.87 -19.08
N ASP A 257 -8.43 20.80 -18.45
CA ASP A 257 -8.39 22.22 -18.76
C ASP A 257 -7.58 23.03 -17.72
N ALA A 258 -7.39 24.32 -17.99
CA ALA A 258 -6.64 25.21 -17.12
C ALA A 258 -7.28 25.32 -15.72
N THR A 259 -8.59 25.23 -15.62
CA THR A 259 -9.34 25.30 -14.36
C THR A 259 -9.00 24.08 -13.49
N THR A 260 -9.14 22.87 -14.05
CA THR A 260 -8.83 21.60 -13.37
C THR A 260 -7.37 21.56 -12.92
N LEU A 261 -6.44 21.96 -13.81
CA LEU A 261 -5.01 21.98 -13.44
C LEU A 261 -4.70 23.01 -12.35
N THR A 262 -5.36 24.15 -12.35
CA THR A 262 -5.20 25.17 -11.29
C THR A 262 -5.74 24.67 -9.96
N VAL A 263 -6.93 24.07 -9.95
CA VAL A 263 -7.53 23.46 -8.75
C VAL A 263 -6.61 22.36 -8.22
N ALA A 264 -6.08 21.50 -9.10
CA ALA A 264 -5.16 20.44 -8.70
C ALA A 264 -3.89 20.98 -8.03
N ALA A 265 -3.26 21.99 -8.64
CA ALA A 265 -2.04 22.61 -8.11
C ALA A 265 -2.29 23.26 -6.73
N LEU A 266 -3.33 24.05 -6.61
CA LEU A 266 -3.71 24.70 -5.35
C LEU A 266 -4.05 23.68 -4.26
N THR A 267 -4.81 22.65 -4.60
CA THR A 267 -5.16 21.56 -3.68
C THR A 267 -3.90 20.88 -3.14
N GLY A 268 -2.95 20.56 -4.02
CA GLY A 268 -1.69 19.93 -3.60
C GLY A 268 -0.92 20.77 -2.58
N VAL A 269 -0.78 22.09 -2.84
CA VAL A 269 -0.08 23.02 -1.94
C VAL A 269 -0.80 23.13 -0.59
N VAL A 270 -2.12 23.36 -0.62
CA VAL A 270 -2.92 23.60 0.59
C VAL A 270 -3.00 22.37 1.48
N LEU A 271 -3.07 21.17 0.89
CA LEU A 271 -3.19 19.93 1.66
C LEU A 271 -1.87 19.36 2.16
N THR A 272 -0.74 19.79 1.65
CA THR A 272 0.59 19.29 2.07
C THR A 272 0.79 19.32 3.59
N PRO A 273 0.49 20.39 4.35
CA PRO A 273 0.66 20.39 5.80
C PRO A 273 -0.22 19.34 6.50
N LEU A 274 -1.46 19.13 6.04
CA LEU A 274 -2.37 18.12 6.58
C LEU A 274 -1.88 16.70 6.31
N ALA A 275 -1.39 16.47 5.10
CA ALA A 275 -0.79 15.20 4.68
C ALA A 275 0.45 14.86 5.53
N LEU A 276 1.36 15.82 5.71
CA LEU A 276 2.53 15.67 6.57
C LEU A 276 2.15 15.42 8.03
N GLY A 277 1.12 16.11 8.53
CA GLY A 277 0.58 15.91 9.88
C GLY A 277 0.03 14.49 10.07
N PHE A 278 -0.81 14.00 9.15
CA PHE A 278 -1.34 12.64 9.20
C PHE A 278 -0.23 11.60 9.09
N ARG A 279 0.74 11.79 8.20
CA ARG A 279 1.91 10.93 8.06
C ARG A 279 2.72 10.86 9.37
N ALA A 280 3.00 12.00 9.98
CA ALA A 280 3.74 12.07 11.25
C ALA A 280 2.99 11.35 12.39
N LEU A 281 1.68 11.55 12.51
CA LEU A 281 0.84 10.89 13.51
C LEU A 281 0.79 9.38 13.30
N SER A 282 0.60 8.93 12.06
CA SER A 282 0.58 7.51 11.69
C SER A 282 1.92 6.83 11.93
N GLN A 283 3.03 7.46 11.56
CA GLN A 283 4.38 6.95 11.86
C GLN A 283 4.66 6.88 13.35
N ARG A 284 4.21 7.87 14.14
CA ARG A 284 4.34 7.86 15.59
C ARG A 284 3.51 6.73 16.21
N ALA A 285 2.28 6.53 15.73
CA ALA A 285 1.42 5.43 16.15
C ALA A 285 2.06 4.07 15.87
N GLU A 286 2.63 3.88 14.67
CA GLU A 286 3.32 2.66 14.27
C GLU A 286 4.59 2.39 15.09
N LYS A 287 5.40 3.42 15.38
CA LYS A 287 6.59 3.31 16.25
C LYS A 287 6.22 2.88 17.68
N LEU A 288 5.11 3.40 18.18
CA LEU A 288 4.62 3.14 19.55
C LEU A 288 3.61 1.98 19.61
N LYS A 289 3.49 1.20 18.56
CA LYS A 289 2.57 0.09 18.40
C LYS A 289 2.77 -0.97 19.49
N ALA A 290 1.67 -1.49 20.01
CA ALA A 290 1.70 -2.62 20.93
C ALA A 290 2.28 -3.86 20.25
N LYS A 291 3.15 -4.60 20.95
CA LYS A 291 3.84 -5.80 20.45
C LYS A 291 3.87 -6.94 21.49
N ASP A 292 3.30 -6.71 22.65
CA ASP A 292 3.31 -7.59 23.80
C ASP A 292 1.91 -8.15 24.09
N ARG A 293 1.74 -8.74 25.27
CA ARG A 293 0.43 -9.27 25.72
C ARG A 293 -0.67 -8.22 25.71
N SER A 294 -0.33 -6.93 25.69
CA SER A 294 -1.35 -5.88 25.62
C SER A 294 -2.13 -5.86 24.30
N LEU A 295 -1.64 -6.52 23.25
CA LEU A 295 -2.41 -6.76 22.01
C LEU A 295 -3.77 -7.43 22.28
N LEU A 296 -3.80 -8.37 23.24
CA LEU A 296 -4.98 -9.18 23.54
C LEU A 296 -6.19 -8.35 24.03
N TRP A 297 -5.96 -7.17 24.57
CA TRP A 297 -7.05 -6.27 24.97
C TRP A 297 -7.12 -4.99 24.13
N ARG A 298 -5.99 -4.47 23.63
CA ARG A 298 -5.96 -3.22 22.85
C ARG A 298 -6.66 -3.36 21.51
N ILE A 299 -6.40 -4.45 20.78
CA ILE A 299 -7.04 -4.68 19.47
C ILE A 299 -8.56 -4.84 19.63
N PRO A 300 -9.10 -5.69 20.53
CA PRO A 300 -10.54 -5.74 20.80
C PRO A 300 -11.15 -4.39 21.16
N VAL A 301 -10.49 -3.59 21.98
CA VAL A 301 -10.96 -2.24 22.34
C VAL A 301 -10.96 -1.32 21.13
N ALA A 302 -9.90 -1.33 20.29
CA ALA A 302 -9.89 -0.54 19.07
C ALA A 302 -11.03 -0.93 18.12
N PHE A 303 -11.25 -2.23 17.92
CA PHE A 303 -12.31 -2.73 17.03
C PHE A 303 -13.70 -2.38 17.57
N ALA A 304 -13.92 -2.50 18.87
CA ALA A 304 -15.16 -2.10 19.50
C ALA A 304 -15.43 -0.59 19.38
N LEU A 305 -14.40 0.25 19.57
CA LEU A 305 -14.53 1.71 19.38
C LEU A 305 -14.86 2.06 17.92
N VAL A 306 -14.17 1.43 16.94
CA VAL A 306 -14.49 1.62 15.53
C VAL A 306 -15.91 1.15 15.21
N ALA A 307 -16.32 0.01 15.75
CA ALA A 307 -17.68 -0.53 15.59
C ALA A 307 -18.73 0.44 16.13
N VAL A 308 -18.53 0.99 17.33
CA VAL A 308 -19.44 1.99 17.92
C VAL A 308 -19.51 3.26 17.07
N VAL A 309 -18.38 3.84 16.68
CA VAL A 309 -18.37 5.06 15.84
C VAL A 309 -19.04 4.81 14.49
N SER A 310 -18.89 3.61 13.93
CA SER A 310 -19.48 3.24 12.64
C SER A 310 -21.02 3.19 12.65
N LEU A 311 -21.65 3.17 13.79
CA LEU A 311 -23.12 3.24 13.87
C LEU A 311 -23.66 4.55 13.31
N TRP A 312 -22.91 5.66 13.50
CA TRP A 312 -23.26 7.02 13.02
C TRP A 312 -22.46 7.43 11.78
N LEU A 313 -21.23 6.92 11.62
CA LEU A 313 -20.30 7.28 10.55
C LEU A 313 -19.82 6.01 9.83
N PRO A 314 -20.67 5.33 9.06
CA PRO A 314 -20.34 4.04 8.44
C PRO A 314 -19.16 4.10 7.46
N GLU A 315 -18.92 5.24 6.82
CA GLU A 315 -17.89 5.41 5.81
C GLU A 315 -16.46 5.42 6.38
N ILE A 316 -16.32 5.43 7.72
CA ILE A 316 -14.99 5.24 8.34
C ILE A 316 -14.50 3.79 8.26
N LEU A 317 -15.39 2.82 7.99
CA LEU A 317 -15.04 1.41 7.93
C LEU A 317 -14.16 1.09 6.72
N GLY A 318 -13.43 -0.02 6.84
CA GLY A 318 -12.57 -0.56 5.79
C GLY A 318 -11.40 0.37 5.44
N ASN A 319 -10.82 0.14 4.27
CA ASN A 319 -9.58 0.76 3.81
C ASN A 319 -9.67 2.24 3.40
N GLY A 320 -10.85 2.85 3.40
CA GLY A 320 -11.09 4.24 3.00
C GLY A 320 -11.84 4.41 1.69
N ARG A 321 -12.09 3.33 0.92
CA ARG A 321 -12.86 3.39 -0.33
C ARG A 321 -14.24 4.04 -0.13
N LEU A 322 -14.92 3.69 0.95
CA LEU A 322 -16.24 4.22 1.30
C LEU A 322 -16.22 5.75 1.45
N LEU A 323 -15.30 6.28 2.25
CA LEU A 323 -15.16 7.72 2.46
C LEU A 323 -14.84 8.46 1.16
N THR A 324 -13.93 7.90 0.34
CA THR A 324 -13.57 8.51 -0.95
C THR A 324 -14.77 8.57 -1.88
N GLN A 325 -15.49 7.45 -2.06
CA GLN A 325 -16.66 7.40 -2.93
C GLN A 325 -17.79 8.31 -2.43
N HIS A 326 -18.05 8.31 -1.12
CA HIS A 326 -19.02 9.23 -0.52
C HIS A 326 -18.68 10.70 -0.82
N THR A 327 -17.40 11.07 -0.65
CA THR A 327 -16.93 12.43 -0.95
C THR A 327 -17.12 12.80 -2.42
N PHE A 328 -16.85 11.87 -3.34
CA PHE A 328 -17.10 12.10 -4.77
C PHE A 328 -18.59 12.25 -5.07
N ASN A 329 -19.44 11.42 -4.52
CA ASN A 329 -20.87 11.51 -4.69
C ASN A 329 -21.41 12.86 -4.21
N VAL A 330 -21.05 13.27 -2.99
CA VAL A 330 -21.46 14.59 -2.43
C VAL A 330 -20.93 15.75 -3.29
N SER A 331 -19.72 15.64 -3.85
CA SER A 331 -19.18 16.65 -4.75
C SER A 331 -19.99 16.81 -6.03
N LEU A 332 -20.48 15.70 -6.59
CA LEU A 332 -21.31 15.68 -7.80
C LEU A 332 -22.75 16.11 -7.51
N ASP A 333 -23.32 15.69 -6.40
CA ASP A 333 -24.68 16.03 -5.97
C ASP A 333 -24.83 17.55 -5.68
N ALA A 334 -23.75 18.23 -5.32
CA ALA A 334 -23.72 19.67 -5.15
C ALA A 334 -24.13 20.44 -6.44
N ALA A 335 -24.10 19.79 -7.63
CA ALA A 335 -24.60 20.35 -8.87
C ALA A 335 -26.15 20.41 -8.91
N ALA A 336 -26.82 19.43 -8.32
CA ALA A 336 -28.27 19.31 -8.37
C ALA A 336 -29.00 20.09 -7.28
N GLY A 337 -28.41 20.15 -6.06
CA GLY A 337 -29.05 20.74 -4.88
C GLY A 337 -28.30 21.91 -4.23
N GLY A 338 -27.13 22.28 -4.76
CA GLY A 338 -26.22 23.21 -4.13
C GLY A 338 -25.41 22.58 -2.99
N LEU A 339 -24.28 23.22 -2.66
CA LEU A 339 -23.40 22.82 -1.55
C LEU A 339 -24.05 23.20 -0.22
N THR A 340 -24.48 22.21 0.58
CA THR A 340 -25.07 22.46 1.89
C THR A 340 -24.00 22.43 2.99
N ALA A 341 -24.20 23.26 4.03
CA ALA A 341 -23.33 23.25 5.21
C ALA A 341 -23.36 21.90 5.93
N ALA A 342 -24.53 21.23 5.96
CA ALA A 342 -24.68 19.93 6.58
C ALA A 342 -23.80 18.85 5.89
N ALA A 343 -23.78 18.81 4.57
CA ALA A 343 -22.94 17.89 3.82
C ALA A 343 -21.45 18.13 4.08
N ALA A 344 -21.00 19.40 4.10
CA ALA A 344 -19.61 19.71 4.37
C ALA A 344 -19.21 19.38 5.81
N VAL A 345 -20.06 19.63 6.80
CA VAL A 345 -19.84 19.25 8.19
C VAL A 345 -19.78 17.73 8.34
N TYR A 346 -20.63 17.00 7.63
CA TYR A 346 -20.61 15.53 7.67
C TYR A 346 -19.30 14.96 7.08
N VAL A 347 -18.88 15.44 5.90
CA VAL A 347 -17.59 15.02 5.31
C VAL A 347 -16.39 15.37 6.22
N LEU A 348 -16.44 16.54 6.86
CA LEU A 348 -15.41 16.93 7.85
C LEU A 348 -15.39 15.96 9.04
N ALA A 349 -16.56 15.64 9.59
CA ALA A 349 -16.69 14.68 10.70
C ALA A 349 -16.14 13.31 10.31
N LEU A 350 -16.45 12.83 9.10
CA LEU A 350 -15.90 11.59 8.55
C LEU A 350 -14.38 11.63 8.42
N ALA A 351 -13.81 12.73 7.91
CA ALA A 351 -12.36 12.88 7.77
C ALA A 351 -11.66 12.84 9.14
N VAL A 352 -12.15 13.59 10.12
CA VAL A 352 -11.58 13.62 11.48
C VAL A 352 -11.72 12.25 12.15
N ALA A 353 -12.91 11.63 12.08
CA ALA A 353 -13.15 10.32 12.64
C ALA A 353 -12.24 9.26 11.98
N LYS A 354 -12.13 9.27 10.64
CA LYS A 354 -11.27 8.32 9.89
C LYS A 354 -9.81 8.47 10.30
N ALA A 355 -9.29 9.68 10.38
CA ALA A 355 -7.90 9.92 10.83
C ALA A 355 -7.70 9.39 12.26
N ALA A 356 -8.62 9.67 13.17
CA ALA A 356 -8.54 9.24 14.56
C ALA A 356 -8.57 7.70 14.69
N VAL A 357 -9.52 7.02 14.03
CA VAL A 357 -9.63 5.55 14.13
C VAL A 357 -8.47 4.83 13.45
N VAL A 358 -7.89 5.37 12.37
CA VAL A 358 -6.68 4.82 11.75
C VAL A 358 -5.49 4.91 12.71
N VAL A 359 -5.21 6.09 13.25
CA VAL A 359 -4.10 6.32 14.18
C VAL A 359 -4.28 5.46 15.45
N LEU A 360 -5.50 5.39 16.00
CA LEU A 360 -5.83 4.55 17.16
C LEU A 360 -5.58 3.08 16.87
N SER A 361 -6.09 2.57 15.74
CA SER A 361 -5.94 1.16 15.35
C SER A 361 -4.47 0.76 15.20
N LEU A 362 -3.67 1.60 14.52
CA LEU A 362 -2.22 1.39 14.40
C LEU A 362 -1.53 1.40 15.78
N ARG A 363 -1.85 2.37 16.63
CA ARG A 363 -1.28 2.49 17.99
C ARG A 363 -1.61 1.29 18.87
N PHE A 364 -2.81 0.72 18.71
CA PHE A 364 -3.31 -0.41 19.48
C PHE A 364 -2.82 -1.76 18.95
N GLY A 365 -2.13 -1.78 17.83
CA GLY A 365 -1.47 -2.99 17.36
C GLY A 365 -2.01 -3.56 16.05
N SER A 366 -3.04 -2.95 15.44
CA SER A 366 -3.57 -3.40 14.15
C SER A 366 -2.51 -3.30 13.05
N TYR A 367 -2.47 -4.30 12.18
CA TYR A 367 -1.61 -4.34 10.99
C TYR A 367 -2.40 -3.95 9.76
N GLY A 368 -1.84 -3.06 8.98
CA GLY A 368 -2.40 -2.55 7.73
C GLY A 368 -1.64 -1.31 7.29
N GLY A 369 -1.95 -0.82 6.09
CA GLY A 369 -1.31 0.36 5.53
C GLY A 369 -2.05 1.66 5.85
N THR A 370 -1.42 2.76 5.49
CA THR A 370 -1.98 4.11 5.56
C THR A 370 -2.17 4.74 4.19
N LEU A 371 -1.85 4.00 3.12
CA LEU A 371 -1.94 4.49 1.74
C LEU A 371 -3.40 4.81 1.38
N THR A 372 -4.27 3.81 1.39
CA THR A 372 -5.68 3.98 1.04
C THR A 372 -6.47 4.83 2.03
N PRO A 373 -6.29 4.74 3.37
CA PRO A 373 -6.85 5.75 4.27
C PRO A 373 -6.35 7.16 4.00
N GLY A 374 -5.08 7.33 3.62
CA GLY A 374 -4.52 8.62 3.22
C GLY A 374 -5.22 9.21 1.99
N LEU A 375 -5.41 8.41 0.94
CA LEU A 375 -6.20 8.81 -0.24
C LEU A 375 -7.58 9.34 0.15
N ALA A 376 -8.28 8.61 1.03
CA ALA A 376 -9.61 8.99 1.48
C ALA A 376 -9.62 10.31 2.28
N LEU A 377 -8.64 10.48 3.16
CA LEU A 377 -8.48 11.72 3.92
C LEU A 377 -8.14 12.90 3.01
N GLY A 378 -7.33 12.67 1.99
CA GLY A 378 -7.00 13.67 0.98
C GLY A 378 -8.22 14.15 0.20
N ALA A 379 -9.05 13.22 -0.26
CA ALA A 379 -10.32 13.55 -0.93
C ALA A 379 -11.23 14.39 -0.04
N ALA A 380 -11.47 13.93 1.19
CA ALA A 380 -12.39 14.59 2.12
C ALA A 380 -11.86 15.96 2.58
N ALA A 381 -10.56 16.08 2.87
CA ALA A 381 -9.94 17.35 3.24
C ALA A 381 -9.99 18.38 2.10
N ALA A 382 -9.70 17.93 0.87
CA ALA A 382 -9.79 18.78 -0.31
C ALA A 382 -11.21 19.29 -0.57
N PHE A 383 -12.20 18.40 -0.47
CA PHE A 383 -13.60 18.79 -0.54
C PHE A 383 -13.95 19.87 0.49
N CYS A 384 -13.58 19.69 1.74
CA CYS A 384 -13.84 20.66 2.80
C CYS A 384 -13.16 22.02 2.53
N VAL A 385 -11.92 22.02 2.07
CA VAL A 385 -11.20 23.25 1.70
C VAL A 385 -11.88 23.94 0.52
N ALA A 386 -12.21 23.19 -0.53
CA ALA A 386 -12.91 23.74 -1.71
C ALA A 386 -14.28 24.30 -1.35
N ALA A 387 -15.04 23.64 -0.47
CA ALA A 387 -16.31 24.12 0.04
C ALA A 387 -16.18 25.47 0.77
N LEU A 388 -15.20 25.59 1.64
CA LEU A 388 -14.90 26.85 2.35
C LEU A 388 -14.53 27.98 1.37
N VAL A 389 -13.73 27.67 0.34
CA VAL A 389 -13.34 28.64 -0.69
C VAL A 389 -14.54 29.11 -1.50
N LEU A 390 -15.43 28.19 -1.90
CA LEU A 390 -16.64 28.52 -2.64
C LEU A 390 -17.64 29.36 -1.83
N TRP A 391 -17.73 29.16 -0.52
CA TRP A 391 -18.54 30.01 0.36
C TRP A 391 -17.93 31.40 0.57
N ALA A 392 -16.60 31.49 0.68
CA ALA A 392 -15.91 32.76 0.80
C ALA A 392 -15.93 33.57 -0.51
N PHE A 393 -15.92 32.89 -1.65
CA PHE A 393 -15.82 33.48 -3.00
C PHE A 393 -16.90 32.88 -3.94
N PRO A 394 -18.17 33.24 -3.78
CA PRO A 394 -19.27 32.65 -4.58
C PRO A 394 -19.11 32.83 -6.10
N GLY A 395 -18.36 33.84 -6.54
CA GLY A 395 -18.06 34.08 -7.97
C GLY A 395 -17.27 32.96 -8.65
N LEU A 396 -16.57 32.13 -7.87
CA LEU A 396 -15.87 30.94 -8.39
C LEU A 396 -16.82 29.84 -8.83
N SER A 397 -18.09 29.86 -8.43
CA SER A 397 -19.10 28.92 -8.95
C SER A 397 -19.50 29.19 -10.39
N GLY A 398 -19.11 30.33 -10.97
CA GLY A 398 -19.33 30.68 -12.38
C GLY A 398 -18.36 30.05 -13.37
N VAL A 399 -17.37 29.24 -12.91
CA VAL A 399 -16.46 28.51 -13.82
C VAL A 399 -17.22 27.42 -14.62
N PRO A 400 -16.72 26.99 -15.79
CA PRO A 400 -17.31 25.88 -16.51
C PRO A 400 -17.48 24.64 -15.63
N GLY A 401 -18.69 24.08 -15.59
CA GLY A 401 -19.04 22.96 -14.72
C GLY A 401 -19.49 23.34 -13.31
N GLY A 402 -19.44 24.62 -12.93
CA GLY A 402 -19.97 25.13 -11.67
C GLY A 402 -19.20 24.69 -10.41
N ALA A 403 -19.84 24.91 -9.26
CA ALA A 403 -19.26 24.56 -7.95
C ALA A 403 -18.95 23.08 -7.81
N SER A 404 -19.77 22.19 -8.36
CA SER A 404 -19.57 20.74 -8.33
C SER A 404 -18.28 20.31 -8.99
N MET A 405 -17.93 20.94 -10.13
CA MET A 405 -16.68 20.65 -10.84
C MET A 405 -15.46 21.01 -9.98
N VAL A 406 -15.48 22.16 -9.33
CA VAL A 406 -14.40 22.59 -8.42
C VAL A 406 -14.28 21.64 -7.24
N LEU A 407 -15.40 21.27 -6.60
CA LEU A 407 -15.43 20.33 -5.48
C LEU A 407 -14.91 18.95 -5.88
N TYR A 408 -15.39 18.45 -7.00
CA TYR A 408 -15.00 17.13 -7.49
C TYR A 408 -13.54 17.10 -7.94
N ALA A 409 -13.06 18.13 -8.69
CA ALA A 409 -11.67 18.25 -9.08
C ALA A 409 -10.74 18.34 -7.86
N ALA A 410 -11.13 19.13 -6.86
CA ALA A 410 -10.39 19.22 -5.60
C ALA A 410 -10.35 17.86 -4.88
N ALA A 411 -11.49 17.17 -4.72
CA ALA A 411 -11.57 15.89 -4.04
C ALA A 411 -10.72 14.81 -4.77
N LEU A 412 -10.80 14.74 -6.09
CA LEU A 412 -10.03 13.79 -6.89
C LEU A 412 -8.52 14.03 -6.79
N THR A 413 -8.09 15.28 -6.92
CA THR A 413 -6.66 15.64 -6.83
C THR A 413 -6.13 15.58 -5.40
N GLY A 414 -6.99 15.83 -4.40
CA GLY A 414 -6.68 15.68 -2.99
C GLY A 414 -6.28 14.24 -2.62
N THR A 415 -6.78 13.23 -3.33
CA THR A 415 -6.34 11.85 -3.12
C THR A 415 -4.84 11.71 -3.31
N ALA A 416 -4.26 12.36 -4.32
CA ALA A 416 -2.84 12.29 -4.60
C ALA A 416 -1.98 13.06 -3.58
N ALA A 417 -2.50 14.15 -2.99
CA ALA A 417 -1.74 14.99 -2.06
C ALA A 417 -1.29 14.26 -0.78
N PHE A 418 -1.99 13.19 -0.38
CA PHE A 418 -1.67 12.39 0.81
C PHE A 418 -0.78 11.17 0.51
N LEU A 419 -0.35 10.99 -0.74
CA LEU A 419 0.54 9.89 -1.15
C LEU A 419 2.03 10.21 -0.95
N GLY A 420 2.39 11.48 -0.93
CA GLY A 420 3.77 12.02 -0.90
C GLY A 420 4.47 12.03 0.48
#